data_9cb7d598fce9d86681763abae825f871
#
_entry.id   9cb7d598fce9d86681763abae825f871
#
_cell.length_a   1.000
_cell.length_b   1.000
_cell.length_c   1.000
_cell.angle_alpha   90.00
_cell.angle_beta   90.00
_cell.angle_gamma   90.00
#
_symmetry.space_group_name_H-M   'P 1'
#
loop_
_entity.id
_entity.type
_entity.pdbx_description
1 polymer ?
#
loop_
_entity_poly.entity_id
_entity_poly.type
_entity_poly.pdbx_seq_one_letter_code
_entity_poly.pdbx_strand_id
1 'polypeptide(L)'
;MVDELKPVPPSKRWGQMPRHYHPDDAPWISAKLGTLDPSLRAEVCAAYTKAYLEVWEAEPLSYRKHGKARFSANTRLRVFIGKRFAVFNR
;
A
#
# COMPACT_ATOMS: atom_id res chain seq x y z
N MET A 1 20.84 -3.75 13.95
CA MET A 1 19.56 -3.08 13.82
C MET A 1 18.92 -3.30 12.48
N VAL A 2 17.71 -3.69 12.48
CA VAL A 2 17.00 -3.99 11.24
C VAL A 2 16.51 -2.70 10.58
N ASP A 3 16.73 -2.59 9.29
CA ASP A 3 16.18 -1.49 8.50
C ASP A 3 14.78 -1.87 8.04
N GLU A 4 13.79 -1.51 8.85
CA GLU A 4 12.40 -1.88 8.63
C GLU A 4 11.75 -1.13 7.47
N LEU A 5 12.42 -0.09 6.97
CA LEU A 5 11.90 0.69 5.85
C LEU A 5 12.58 0.35 4.54
N LYS A 6 13.36 -0.72 4.51
CA LYS A 6 13.95 -1.17 3.27
C LYS A 6 12.86 -1.42 2.24
N PRO A 7 13.00 -0.90 1.01
CA PRO A 7 12.01 -1.20 -0.03
C PRO A 7 11.92 -2.69 -0.27
N VAL A 8 10.70 -3.17 -0.47
CA VAL A 8 10.48 -4.56 -0.83
C VAL A 8 11.00 -4.77 -2.24
N PRO A 9 11.82 -5.82 -2.49
CA PRO A 9 12.31 -6.07 -3.83
C PRO A 9 11.18 -6.30 -4.81
N PRO A 10 11.33 -5.90 -6.08
CA PRO A 10 10.31 -6.20 -7.08
C PRO A 10 10.10 -7.70 -7.19
N SER A 11 8.88 -8.10 -7.41
CA SER A 11 8.51 -9.49 -7.54
C SER A 11 7.68 -9.68 -8.80
N LYS A 12 8.07 -10.64 -9.64
CA LYS A 12 7.31 -10.99 -10.83
C LYS A 12 5.94 -11.53 -10.47
N ARG A 13 5.81 -12.13 -9.30
CA ARG A 13 4.55 -12.72 -8.84
C ARG A 13 3.48 -11.66 -8.60
N TRP A 14 3.86 -10.52 -8.03
CA TRP A 14 2.90 -9.51 -7.62
C TRP A 14 2.73 -8.38 -8.62
N GLY A 15 3.66 -8.24 -9.58
CA GLY A 15 3.66 -7.12 -10.50
C GLY A 15 4.10 -5.84 -9.81
N GLN A 16 3.53 -4.70 -10.26
CA GLN A 16 3.88 -3.40 -9.68
C GLN A 16 3.27 -3.26 -8.28
N MET A 17 4.13 -2.96 -7.31
CA MET A 17 3.75 -2.85 -5.91
C MET A 17 4.22 -1.54 -5.32
N PRO A 18 3.62 -1.08 -4.20
CA PRO A 18 4.15 0.07 -3.48
C PRO A 18 5.58 -0.21 -3.01
N ARG A 19 6.32 0.85 -2.78
CA ARG A 19 7.70 0.73 -2.33
C ARG A 19 7.80 0.23 -0.88
N HIS A 20 6.80 0.55 -0.07
CA HIS A 20 6.74 0.10 1.32
C HIS A 20 5.37 -0.50 1.59
N TYR A 21 5.35 -1.71 2.10
CA TYR A 21 4.15 -2.41 2.51
C TYR A 21 4.55 -3.60 3.36
N HIS A 22 3.58 -4.18 4.06
CA HIS A 22 3.85 -5.37 4.85
C HIS A 22 3.71 -6.61 3.95
N PRO A 23 4.67 -7.55 4.00
CA PRO A 23 4.64 -8.72 3.13
C PRO A 23 3.34 -9.53 3.19
N ASP A 24 2.73 -9.60 4.36
CA ASP A 24 1.47 -10.34 4.53
C ASP A 24 0.33 -9.76 3.70
N ASP A 25 0.43 -8.48 3.35
CA ASP A 25 -0.61 -7.80 2.58
C ASP A 25 -0.38 -7.87 1.07
N ALA A 26 0.75 -8.44 0.64
CA ALA A 26 1.10 -8.46 -0.78
C ALA A 26 0.03 -9.07 -1.69
N PRO A 27 -0.57 -10.23 -1.38
CA PRO A 27 -1.61 -10.78 -2.25
C PRO A 27 -2.81 -9.86 -2.38
N TRP A 28 -3.25 -9.26 -1.26
CA TRP A 28 -4.40 -8.37 -1.25
C TRP A 28 -4.11 -7.07 -2.03
N ILE A 29 -2.93 -6.47 -1.77
CA ILE A 29 -2.53 -5.24 -2.46
C ILE A 29 -2.44 -5.49 -3.96
N SER A 30 -1.79 -6.59 -4.35
CA SER A 30 -1.64 -6.96 -5.76
C SER A 30 -2.99 -7.10 -6.45
N ALA A 31 -3.93 -7.77 -5.80
CA ALA A 31 -5.27 -7.95 -6.36
C ALA A 31 -5.99 -6.62 -6.55
N LYS A 32 -5.88 -5.71 -5.58
CA LYS A 32 -6.51 -4.40 -5.68
C LYS A 32 -5.88 -3.55 -6.78
N LEU A 33 -4.55 -3.52 -6.85
CA LEU A 33 -3.85 -2.76 -7.88
C LEU A 33 -4.09 -3.31 -9.27
N GLY A 34 -4.31 -4.62 -9.37
CA GLY A 34 -4.59 -5.27 -10.65
C GLY A 34 -5.89 -4.80 -11.31
N THR A 35 -6.78 -4.16 -10.57
CA THR A 35 -8.02 -3.60 -11.13
C THR A 35 -7.81 -2.24 -11.79
N LEU A 36 -6.61 -1.67 -11.70
CA LEU A 36 -6.30 -0.33 -12.19
C LEU A 36 -5.44 -0.40 -13.44
N ASP A 37 -5.57 0.61 -14.31
CA ASP A 37 -4.67 0.71 -15.44
C ASP A 37 -3.24 1.05 -14.97
N PRO A 38 -2.21 0.79 -15.81
CA PRO A 38 -0.82 0.94 -15.35
C PRO A 38 -0.43 2.32 -14.83
N SER A 39 -0.90 3.39 -15.48
CA SER A 39 -0.52 4.73 -15.04
C SER A 39 -1.16 5.09 -13.70
N LEU A 40 -2.43 4.75 -13.52
CA LEU A 40 -3.12 4.97 -12.27
C LEU A 40 -2.53 4.09 -11.16
N ARG A 41 -2.14 2.88 -11.51
CA ARG A 41 -1.50 1.97 -10.56
C ARG A 41 -0.22 2.58 -10.00
N ALA A 42 0.59 3.20 -10.85
CA ALA A 42 1.82 3.87 -10.40
C ALA A 42 1.52 4.99 -9.41
N GLU A 43 0.51 5.81 -9.68
CA GLU A 43 0.12 6.88 -8.78
C GLU A 43 -0.38 6.36 -7.44
N VAL A 44 -1.18 5.30 -7.48
CA VAL A 44 -1.72 4.70 -6.26
C VAL A 44 -0.61 4.06 -5.43
N CYS A 45 0.36 3.42 -6.08
CA CYS A 45 1.52 2.87 -5.38
C CYS A 45 2.30 3.95 -4.65
N ALA A 46 2.50 5.11 -5.29
CA ALA A 46 3.19 6.24 -4.67
C ALA A 46 2.40 6.77 -3.47
N ALA A 47 1.09 6.91 -3.63
CA ALA A 47 0.23 7.39 -2.55
C ALA A 47 0.19 6.41 -1.36
N TYR A 48 0.16 5.12 -1.65
CA TYR A 48 0.19 4.08 -0.63
C TYR A 48 1.48 4.17 0.19
N THR A 49 2.61 4.26 -0.51
CA THR A 49 3.92 4.38 0.14
C THR A 49 3.98 5.61 1.03
N LYS A 50 3.49 6.75 0.52
CA LYS A 50 3.48 7.99 1.28
C LYS A 50 2.66 7.86 2.56
N ALA A 51 1.47 7.28 2.46
CA ALA A 51 0.60 7.07 3.62
C ALA A 51 1.26 6.14 4.65
N TYR A 52 1.90 5.08 4.17
CA TYR A 52 2.60 4.13 5.03
C TYR A 52 3.71 4.83 5.82
N LEU A 53 4.55 5.59 5.12
CA LEU A 53 5.68 6.26 5.74
C LEU A 53 5.26 7.36 6.72
N GLU A 54 4.24 8.13 6.36
CA GLU A 54 3.75 9.20 7.25
C GLU A 54 3.35 8.65 8.61
N VAL A 55 2.60 7.56 8.62
CA VAL A 55 2.14 6.97 9.86
C VAL A 55 3.30 6.26 10.58
N TRP A 56 4.14 5.58 9.82
CA TRP A 56 5.29 4.87 10.38
C TRP A 56 6.21 5.83 11.13
N GLU A 57 6.51 6.98 10.50
CA GLU A 57 7.40 7.98 11.10
C GLU A 57 6.77 8.70 12.28
N ALA A 58 5.46 8.88 12.26
CA ALA A 58 4.75 9.56 13.34
C ALA A 58 4.56 8.70 14.58
N GLU A 59 4.64 7.38 14.48
CA GLU A 59 4.41 6.49 15.61
C GLU A 59 5.68 6.31 16.42
N PRO A 60 5.70 6.75 17.69
CA PRO A 60 6.91 6.65 18.51
C PRO A 60 7.24 5.24 18.99
N LEU A 61 6.25 4.35 19.08
CA LEU A 61 6.46 3.00 19.60
C LEU A 61 6.78 2.05 18.47
N SER A 62 8.02 1.55 18.42
CA SER A 62 8.50 0.73 17.31
C SER A 62 7.62 -0.49 17.03
N TYR A 63 7.10 -1.14 18.06
CA TYR A 63 6.26 -2.32 17.88
C TYR A 63 4.88 -2.01 17.28
N ARG A 64 4.49 -0.73 17.23
CA ARG A 64 3.22 -0.30 16.63
C ARG A 64 3.36 0.23 15.22
N LYS A 65 4.59 0.55 14.80
CA LYS A 65 4.82 1.26 13.53
C LYS A 65 4.19 0.55 12.33
N HIS A 66 4.53 -0.71 12.14
CA HIS A 66 4.00 -1.44 10.98
C HIS A 66 2.49 -1.65 11.04
N GLY A 67 1.97 -1.98 12.22
CA GLY A 67 0.53 -2.19 12.37
C GLY A 67 -0.27 -0.95 12.02
N LYS A 68 0.13 0.20 12.52
CA LYS A 68 -0.56 1.46 12.22
C LYS A 68 -0.36 1.90 10.78
N ALA A 69 0.85 1.75 10.26
CA ALA A 69 1.14 2.13 8.88
C ALA A 69 0.33 1.29 7.90
N ARG A 70 0.30 -0.04 8.08
CA ARG A 70 -0.46 -0.90 7.18
C ARG A 70 -1.96 -0.64 7.29
N PHE A 71 -2.48 -0.38 8.48
CA PHE A 71 -3.89 -0.05 8.65
C PHE A 71 -4.25 1.22 7.87
N SER A 72 -3.45 2.27 8.04
CA SER A 72 -3.70 3.55 7.36
C SER A 72 -3.62 3.41 5.84
N ALA A 73 -2.53 2.83 5.34
CA ALA A 73 -2.32 2.70 3.91
C ALA A 73 -3.36 1.77 3.27
N ASN A 74 -3.64 0.64 3.90
CA ASN A 74 -4.63 -0.31 3.39
C ASN A 74 -6.04 0.28 3.38
N THR A 75 -6.37 1.07 4.40
CA THR A 75 -7.67 1.74 4.46
C THR A 75 -7.82 2.73 3.31
N ARG A 76 -6.78 3.53 3.04
CA ARG A 76 -6.81 4.48 1.93
C ARG A 76 -6.97 3.77 0.59
N LEU A 77 -6.26 2.67 0.40
CA LEU A 77 -6.38 1.90 -0.83
C LEU A 77 -7.79 1.32 -0.98
N ARG A 78 -8.34 0.76 0.09
CA ARG A 78 -9.70 0.21 0.06
C ARG A 78 -10.73 1.28 -0.29
N VAL A 79 -10.61 2.45 0.32
CA VAL A 79 -11.53 3.56 0.07
C VAL A 79 -11.43 4.04 -1.38
N PHE A 80 -10.20 4.17 -1.89
CA PHE A 80 -9.99 4.60 -3.27
C PHE A 80 -10.63 3.64 -4.26
N ILE A 81 -10.38 2.34 -4.09
CA ILE A 81 -10.93 1.31 -4.97
C ILE A 81 -12.46 1.30 -4.88
N GLY A 82 -13.01 1.40 -3.67
CA GLY A 82 -14.45 1.42 -3.47
C GLY A 82 -15.13 2.58 -4.16
N LYS A 83 -14.53 3.76 -4.10
CA LYS A 83 -15.06 4.93 -4.78
C LYS A 83 -15.05 4.77 -6.29
N ARG A 84 -13.99 4.18 -6.82
CA ARG A 84 -13.91 3.92 -8.26
C ARG A 84 -15.00 2.99 -8.72
N PHE A 85 -15.21 1.89 -7.99
CA PHE A 85 -16.27 0.95 -8.34
C PHE A 85 -17.66 1.60 -8.26
N ALA A 86 -17.89 2.42 -7.25
CA ALA A 86 -19.17 3.12 -7.12
C ALA A 86 -19.45 4.02 -8.32
N VAL A 87 -18.43 4.69 -8.84
CA VAL A 87 -18.56 5.55 -10.02
C VAL A 87 -18.90 4.72 -11.26
N PHE A 88 -18.22 3.59 -11.46
CA PHE A 88 -18.40 2.78 -12.66
C PHE A 88 -19.66 1.91 -12.64
N ASN A 89 -20.20 1.63 -11.48
CA ASN A 89 -21.34 0.73 -11.33
C ASN A 89 -22.67 1.45 -11.08
N ARG A 90 -22.73 2.70 -11.39
CA ARG A 90 -23.95 3.48 -11.26
C ARG A 90 -24.94 3.21 -12.37
#